data_12d2b672d7980a3d962e07b1ad085b76
#
_entry.id   12d2b672d7980a3d962e07b1ad085b76
#
_cell.length_a   1.000
_cell.length_b   1.000
_cell.length_c   1.000
_cell.angle_alpha   90.00
_cell.angle_beta   90.00
_cell.angle_gamma   90.00
#
_symmetry.space_group_name_H-M   'P 1'
#
loop_
_entity.id
_entity.type
_entity.pdbx_description
1 polymer ?
#
loop_
_entity_poly.entity_id
_entity_poly.type
_entity_poly.pdbx_seq_one_letter_code
_entity_poly.pdbx_strand_id
1 'polypeptide(L)'
;MNTRIEICTKEDESTTVKGGILERLVAQILTVQQFEVTQTVRVTGMEIDVYAKHKITNQVILVECKAHENALPADVITKLLGNIMLRKADACWLVTTGPLSKDAEGTRIEWEQESNSERGKLSFYTQDRILDLLVRSRQIQ
;
A
#
# COMPACT_ATOMS: atom_id res chain seq x y z
N MET A 1 -2.72 8.42 23.67
CA MET A 1 -4.00 8.19 22.95
C MET A 1 -3.74 7.24 21.80
N ASN A 2 -4.48 6.14 21.75
CA ASN A 2 -4.35 5.18 20.65
C ASN A 2 -5.26 5.62 19.50
N THR A 3 -4.64 5.96 18.39
CA THR A 3 -5.36 6.32 17.17
C THR A 3 -5.26 5.17 16.19
N ARG A 4 -6.36 4.85 15.52
CA ARG A 4 -6.38 3.80 14.50
C ARG A 4 -7.23 4.24 13.31
N ILE A 5 -6.99 3.59 12.19
CA ILE A 5 -7.80 3.79 10.99
C ILE A 5 -8.94 2.77 11.02
N GLU A 6 -10.16 3.26 10.97
CA GLU A 6 -11.33 2.41 10.78
C GLU A 6 -12.00 2.80 9.47
N ILE A 7 -12.30 1.81 8.64
CA ILE A 7 -13.09 2.03 7.44
C ILE A 7 -14.54 1.73 7.80
N CYS A 8 -15.28 2.81 8.02
CA CYS A 8 -16.68 2.74 8.41
C CYS A 8 -17.57 2.68 7.17
N THR A 9 -18.14 1.52 6.93
CA THR A 9 -19.08 1.29 5.83
C THR A 9 -20.36 0.68 6.41
N LYS A 10 -21.37 0.52 5.54
CA LYS A 10 -22.57 -0.21 5.94
C LYS A 10 -22.20 -1.65 6.27
N GLU A 11 -22.89 -2.23 7.24
CA GLU A 11 -22.60 -3.54 7.80
C GLU A 11 -22.44 -4.64 6.74
N ASP A 12 -23.22 -4.57 5.67
CA ASP A 12 -23.25 -5.55 4.59
C ASP A 12 -22.38 -5.19 3.39
N GLU A 13 -21.55 -4.13 3.48
CA GLU A 13 -20.71 -3.73 2.36
C GLU A 13 -19.50 -4.64 2.19
N SER A 14 -19.15 -4.87 0.93
CA SER A 14 -18.09 -5.79 0.55
C SER A 14 -16.70 -5.26 0.87
N THR A 15 -15.71 -6.17 0.90
CA THR A 15 -14.30 -5.82 1.01
C THR A 15 -13.83 -4.97 -0.16
N THR A 16 -14.46 -5.08 -1.32
CA THR A 16 -14.17 -4.25 -2.49
C THR A 16 -14.47 -2.78 -2.23
N VAL A 17 -15.60 -2.47 -1.58
CA VAL A 17 -15.95 -1.09 -1.20
C VAL A 17 -14.96 -0.54 -0.18
N LYS A 18 -14.60 -1.33 0.83
CA LYS A 18 -13.63 -0.96 1.84
C LYS A 18 -12.25 -0.70 1.24
N GLY A 19 -11.84 -1.56 0.30
CA GLY A 19 -10.59 -1.38 -0.44
C GLY A 19 -10.57 -0.09 -1.23
N GLY A 20 -11.67 0.27 -1.88
CA GLY A 20 -11.80 1.52 -2.62
C GLY A 20 -11.64 2.76 -1.74
N ILE A 21 -12.13 2.71 -0.50
CA ILE A 21 -11.95 3.79 0.47
C ILE A 21 -10.47 3.93 0.83
N LEU A 22 -9.79 2.83 1.09
CA LEU A 22 -8.37 2.81 1.41
C LEU A 22 -7.53 3.35 0.25
N GLU A 23 -7.86 2.94 -0.98
CA GLU A 23 -7.18 3.44 -2.18
C GLU A 23 -7.29 4.96 -2.32
N ARG A 24 -8.47 5.53 -2.08
CA ARG A 24 -8.68 6.97 -2.13
C ARG A 24 -7.85 7.70 -1.08
N LEU A 25 -7.76 7.13 0.13
CA LEU A 25 -6.93 7.70 1.19
C LEU A 25 -5.46 7.76 0.78
N VAL A 26 -4.94 6.66 0.25
CA VAL A 26 -3.56 6.58 -0.23
C VAL A 26 -3.34 7.56 -1.39
N ALA A 27 -4.29 7.66 -2.32
CA ALA A 27 -4.22 8.60 -3.44
C ALA A 27 -4.10 10.04 -2.94
N GLN A 28 -4.84 10.41 -1.90
CA GLN A 28 -4.76 11.75 -1.30
C GLN A 28 -3.39 12.01 -0.67
N ILE A 29 -2.84 11.04 0.04
CA ILE A 29 -1.50 11.14 0.64
C ILE A 29 -0.45 11.40 -0.44
N LEU A 30 -0.49 10.63 -1.52
CA LEU A 30 0.47 10.74 -2.62
C LEU A 30 0.30 12.05 -3.39
N THR A 31 -0.92 12.49 -3.59
CA THR A 31 -1.20 13.75 -4.27
C THR A 31 -0.58 14.94 -3.50
N VAL A 32 -0.68 14.94 -2.18
CA VAL A 32 -0.04 15.97 -1.35
C VAL A 32 1.48 15.96 -1.50
N GLN A 33 2.06 14.79 -1.74
CA GLN A 33 3.51 14.63 -1.94
C GLN A 33 3.96 14.89 -3.38
N GLN A 34 3.12 15.48 -4.22
CA GLN A 34 3.43 15.87 -5.59
C GLN A 34 3.48 14.70 -6.58
N PHE A 35 2.73 13.66 -6.33
CA PHE A 35 2.53 12.59 -7.30
C PHE A 35 1.27 12.83 -8.13
N GLU A 36 1.35 12.49 -9.40
CA GLU A 36 0.16 12.28 -10.22
C GLU A 36 -0.33 10.86 -9.97
N VAL A 37 -1.59 10.72 -9.59
CA VAL A 37 -2.14 9.46 -9.11
C VAL A 37 -3.26 8.99 -10.02
N THR A 38 -3.22 7.70 -10.38
CA THR A 38 -4.30 7.01 -11.10
C THR A 38 -4.72 5.80 -10.28
N GLN A 39 -6.01 5.70 -9.97
CA GLN A 39 -6.56 4.56 -9.24
C GLN A 39 -7.04 3.50 -10.23
N THR A 40 -6.90 2.24 -9.83
CA THR A 40 -7.36 1.06 -10.57
C THR A 40 -6.85 1.05 -12.02
N VAL A 41 -5.56 0.86 -12.17
CA VAL A 41 -4.91 0.78 -13.48
C VAL A 41 -4.79 -0.69 -13.87
N ARG A 42 -5.30 -1.03 -15.05
CA ARG A 42 -5.13 -2.37 -15.61
C ARG A 42 -4.00 -2.38 -16.61
N VAL A 43 -3.06 -3.28 -16.40
CA VAL A 43 -2.01 -3.60 -17.36
C VAL A 43 -2.09 -5.09 -17.65
N THR A 44 -1.45 -5.53 -18.72
CA THR A 44 -1.55 -6.93 -19.16
C THR A 44 -1.32 -7.91 -18.01
N GLY A 45 -2.35 -8.68 -17.70
CA GLY A 45 -2.30 -9.74 -16.70
C GLY A 45 -2.39 -9.30 -15.25
N MET A 46 -2.60 -7.99 -14.96
CA MET A 46 -2.71 -7.56 -13.56
C MET A 46 -3.49 -6.25 -13.41
N GLU A 47 -3.99 -6.07 -12.20
CA GLU A 47 -4.62 -4.84 -11.77
C GLU A 47 -3.75 -4.19 -10.69
N ILE A 48 -3.53 -2.90 -10.82
CA ILE A 48 -2.79 -2.09 -9.85
C ILE A 48 -3.78 -1.16 -9.19
N ASP A 49 -3.88 -1.20 -7.87
CA ASP A 49 -4.87 -0.40 -7.13
C ASP A 49 -4.58 1.09 -7.23
N VAL A 50 -3.32 1.49 -7.05
CA VAL A 50 -2.91 2.88 -7.19
C VAL A 50 -1.57 2.93 -7.94
N TYR A 51 -1.54 3.71 -9.00
CA TYR A 51 -0.32 4.02 -9.74
C TYR A 51 0.01 5.50 -9.50
N ALA A 52 1.22 5.79 -9.08
CA ALA A 52 1.65 7.16 -8.80
C ALA A 52 2.98 7.46 -9.47
N LYS A 53 3.06 8.63 -10.10
CA LYS A 53 4.30 9.10 -10.72
C LYS A 53 4.62 10.50 -10.20
N HIS A 54 5.81 10.68 -9.65
CA HIS A 54 6.20 11.97 -9.10
C HIS A 54 6.36 13.02 -10.20
N LYS A 55 5.78 14.20 -10.00
CA LYS A 55 5.76 15.28 -11.01
C LYS A 55 7.15 15.82 -11.31
N ILE A 56 8.06 15.76 -10.35
CA ILE A 56 9.41 16.34 -10.48
C ILE A 56 10.44 15.26 -10.81
N THR A 57 10.46 14.16 -10.04
CA THR A 57 11.51 13.14 -10.15
C THR A 57 11.20 12.05 -11.16
N ASN A 58 9.93 11.94 -11.60
CA ASN A 58 9.40 10.83 -12.41
C ASN A 58 9.43 9.47 -11.71
N GLN A 59 9.67 9.43 -10.40
CA GLN A 59 9.62 8.20 -9.62
C GLN A 59 8.24 7.55 -9.74
N VAL A 60 8.20 6.24 -9.98
CA VAL A 60 6.97 5.46 -10.10
C VAL A 60 6.78 4.60 -8.87
N ILE A 61 5.63 4.73 -8.23
CA ILE A 61 5.23 3.91 -7.09
C ILE A 61 3.95 3.14 -7.46
N LEU A 62 3.98 1.83 -7.27
CA LEU A 62 2.80 0.98 -7.37
C LEU A 62 2.30 0.69 -5.97
N VAL A 63 0.98 0.77 -5.77
CA VAL A 63 0.40 0.53 -4.45
C VAL A 63 -0.66 -0.55 -4.53
N GLU A 64 -0.55 -1.53 -3.67
CA GLU A 64 -1.56 -2.55 -3.42
C GLU A 64 -2.22 -2.25 -2.08
N CYS A 65 -3.53 -2.10 -2.08
CA CYS A 65 -4.32 -1.79 -0.89
C CYS A 65 -5.16 -2.98 -0.48
N LYS A 66 -5.04 -3.41 0.77
CA LYS A 66 -5.78 -4.53 1.34
C LYS A 66 -6.51 -4.11 2.61
N ALA A 67 -7.83 -3.89 2.49
CA ALA A 67 -8.71 -3.68 3.64
C ALA A 67 -9.32 -5.03 4.01
N HIS A 68 -8.84 -5.64 5.10
CA HIS A 68 -9.22 -7.00 5.47
C HIS A 68 -9.23 -7.18 6.98
N GLU A 69 -10.01 -8.16 7.43
CA GLU A 69 -10.07 -8.55 8.86
C GLU A 69 -9.21 -9.77 9.13
N ASN A 70 -9.22 -10.73 8.23
CA ASN A 70 -8.44 -11.96 8.36
C ASN A 70 -6.97 -11.71 8.02
N ALA A 71 -6.09 -12.53 8.58
CA ALA A 71 -4.65 -12.40 8.36
C ALA A 71 -4.29 -12.55 6.88
N LEU A 72 -3.48 -11.61 6.37
CA LEU A 72 -3.05 -11.57 4.98
C LEU A 72 -1.95 -12.60 4.74
N PRO A 73 -2.11 -13.50 3.75
CA PRO A 73 -1.12 -14.55 3.50
C PRO A 73 0.12 -14.02 2.79
N ALA A 74 1.22 -14.77 2.91
CA ALA A 74 2.53 -14.39 2.36
C ALA A 74 2.55 -14.31 0.83
N ASP A 75 1.66 -15.01 0.11
CA ASP A 75 1.64 -14.99 -1.35
C ASP A 75 1.32 -13.62 -1.94
N VAL A 76 0.63 -12.77 -1.19
CA VAL A 76 0.39 -11.38 -1.60
C VAL A 76 1.71 -10.63 -1.73
N ILE A 77 2.62 -10.83 -0.79
CA ILE A 77 3.95 -10.20 -0.82
C ILE A 77 4.75 -10.70 -2.02
N THR A 78 4.72 -12.00 -2.27
CA THR A 78 5.43 -12.63 -3.39
C THR A 78 4.93 -12.08 -4.74
N LYS A 79 3.61 -11.92 -4.89
CA LYS A 79 3.02 -11.34 -6.10
C LYS A 79 3.47 -9.89 -6.32
N LEU A 80 3.53 -9.10 -5.25
CA LEU A 80 3.99 -7.72 -5.34
C LEU A 80 5.44 -7.62 -5.76
N LEU A 81 6.30 -8.46 -5.22
CA LEU A 81 7.71 -8.52 -5.61
C LEU A 81 7.86 -8.86 -7.09
N GLY A 82 7.09 -9.82 -7.59
CA GLY A 82 7.06 -10.14 -9.01
C GLY A 82 6.64 -8.95 -9.86
N ASN A 83 5.63 -8.20 -9.42
CA ASN A 83 5.15 -7.02 -10.12
C ASN A 83 6.20 -5.91 -10.19
N ILE A 84 6.91 -5.65 -9.10
CA ILE A 84 7.99 -4.66 -9.06
C ILE A 84 9.03 -5.00 -10.13
N MET A 85 9.47 -6.25 -10.19
CA MET A 85 10.49 -6.68 -11.12
C MET A 85 10.02 -6.61 -12.58
N LEU A 86 8.77 -7.04 -12.84
CA LEU A 86 8.20 -7.04 -14.18
C LEU A 86 7.89 -5.63 -14.70
N ARG A 87 7.46 -4.74 -13.84
CA ARG A 87 7.00 -3.40 -14.23
C ARG A 87 8.07 -2.33 -14.09
N LYS A 88 9.24 -2.67 -13.59
CA LYS A 88 10.35 -1.73 -13.40
C LYS A 88 9.94 -0.48 -12.59
N ALA A 89 9.07 -0.68 -11.60
CA ALA A 89 8.69 0.40 -10.70
C ALA A 89 9.87 0.76 -9.78
N ASP A 90 9.93 2.02 -9.38
CA ASP A 90 10.95 2.46 -8.43
C ASP A 90 10.63 2.01 -7.01
N ALA A 91 9.35 1.91 -6.69
CA ALA A 91 8.90 1.44 -5.38
C ALA A 91 7.53 0.79 -5.48
N CYS A 92 7.21 -0.02 -4.49
CA CYS A 92 5.88 -0.59 -4.32
C CYS A 92 5.51 -0.52 -2.84
N TRP A 93 4.26 -0.16 -2.58
CA TRP A 93 3.72 -0.11 -1.23
C TRP A 93 2.65 -1.18 -1.07
N LEU A 94 2.73 -1.94 0.00
CA LEU A 94 1.64 -2.77 0.47
C LEU A 94 0.98 -2.07 1.65
N VAL A 95 -0.24 -1.59 1.44
CA VAL A 95 -1.01 -0.86 2.46
C VAL A 95 -2.10 -1.76 3.00
N THR A 96 -2.11 -2.01 4.30
CA THR A 96 -3.05 -2.93 4.94
C THR A 96 -3.71 -2.30 6.14
N THR A 97 -4.99 -2.63 6.36
CA THR A 97 -5.71 -2.24 7.59
C THR A 97 -5.81 -3.41 8.57
N GLY A 98 -5.59 -4.63 8.14
CA GLY A 98 -5.63 -5.82 8.97
C GLY A 98 -4.25 -6.41 9.24
N PRO A 99 -4.21 -7.51 9.99
CA PRO A 99 -2.95 -8.15 10.34
C PRO A 99 -2.35 -8.95 9.18
N LEU A 100 -1.06 -9.19 9.25
CA LEU A 100 -0.37 -10.14 8.39
C LEU A 100 -0.43 -11.53 9.04
N SER A 101 -0.44 -12.59 8.22
CA SER A 101 -0.28 -13.94 8.74
C SER A 101 1.11 -14.10 9.37
N LYS A 102 1.32 -15.17 10.14
CA LYS A 102 2.62 -15.45 10.74
C LYS A 102 3.71 -15.54 9.67
N ASP A 103 3.43 -16.23 8.57
CA ASP A 103 4.38 -16.38 7.46
C ASP A 103 4.62 -15.04 6.74
N ALA A 104 3.57 -14.26 6.52
CA ALA A 104 3.69 -12.93 5.92
C ALA A 104 4.50 -11.99 6.81
N GLU A 105 4.29 -12.02 8.11
CA GLU A 105 5.04 -11.20 9.06
C GLU A 105 6.52 -11.59 9.07
N GLY A 106 6.81 -12.89 9.04
CA GLY A 106 8.18 -13.38 8.92
C GLY A 106 8.86 -12.91 7.64
N THR A 107 8.14 -12.97 6.52
CA THR A 107 8.63 -12.48 5.23
C THR A 107 8.91 -10.98 5.28
N ARG A 108 8.00 -10.20 5.89
CA ARG A 108 8.18 -8.76 6.06
C ARG A 108 9.43 -8.43 6.87
N ILE A 109 9.60 -9.10 8.01
CA ILE A 109 10.76 -8.88 8.89
C ILE A 109 12.07 -9.20 8.14
N GLU A 110 12.10 -10.33 7.47
CA GLU A 110 13.27 -10.73 6.68
C GLU A 110 13.58 -9.72 5.59
N TRP A 111 12.55 -9.26 4.87
CA TRP A 111 12.70 -8.25 3.83
C TRP A 111 13.25 -6.93 4.37
N GLU A 112 12.68 -6.43 5.47
CA GLU A 112 13.08 -5.15 6.06
C GLU A 112 14.47 -5.18 6.69
N GLN A 113 14.96 -6.35 7.10
CA GLN A 113 16.30 -6.50 7.68
C GLN A 113 17.40 -6.51 6.62
N GLU A 114 17.07 -6.83 5.39
CA GLU A 114 18.05 -6.85 4.32
C GLU A 114 18.36 -5.43 3.84
N SER A 115 19.64 -5.11 3.85
CA SER A 115 20.12 -3.76 3.56
C SER A 115 20.74 -3.69 2.17
N ASN A 116 19.89 -3.68 1.14
CA ASN A 116 20.33 -3.46 -0.23
C ASN A 116 19.29 -2.67 -1.04
N SER A 117 19.65 -2.22 -2.24
CA SER A 117 18.78 -1.36 -3.06
C SER A 117 17.49 -2.04 -3.48
N GLU A 118 17.50 -3.36 -3.68
CA GLU A 118 16.28 -4.10 -4.06
C GLU A 118 15.29 -4.17 -2.89
N ARG A 119 15.79 -4.26 -1.66
CA ARG A 119 14.95 -4.34 -0.46
C ARG A 119 14.20 -3.03 -0.18
N GLY A 120 14.77 -1.90 -0.56
CA GLY A 120 14.12 -0.61 -0.40
C GLY A 120 12.94 -0.38 -1.34
N LYS A 121 12.75 -1.22 -2.35
CA LYS A 121 11.67 -1.05 -3.33
C LYS A 121 10.30 -1.45 -2.81
N LEU A 122 10.21 -2.32 -1.81
CA LEU A 122 8.92 -2.71 -1.22
C LEU A 122 8.83 -2.16 0.19
N SER A 123 7.78 -1.38 0.44
CA SER A 123 7.49 -0.82 1.76
C SER A 123 6.14 -1.32 2.26
N PHE A 124 6.08 -1.62 3.54
CA PHE A 124 4.88 -2.10 4.21
C PHE A 124 4.27 -0.97 5.02
N TYR A 125 3.03 -0.59 4.70
CA TYR A 125 2.30 0.44 5.42
C TYR A 125 1.12 -0.19 6.14
N THR A 126 1.34 -0.54 7.41
CA THR A 126 0.31 -0.97 8.35
C THR A 126 -0.45 0.25 8.85
N GLN A 127 -1.49 0.05 9.68
CA GLN A 127 -2.29 1.16 10.20
C GLN A 127 -1.43 2.25 10.84
N ASP A 128 -0.48 1.87 11.67
CA ASP A 128 0.36 2.83 12.39
C ASP A 128 1.19 3.68 11.44
N ARG A 129 1.76 3.06 10.42
CA ARG A 129 2.57 3.75 9.43
C ARG A 129 1.73 4.67 8.55
N ILE A 130 0.52 4.25 8.18
CA ILE A 130 -0.40 5.10 7.42
C ILE A 130 -0.85 6.31 8.26
N LEU A 131 -1.12 6.12 9.54
CA LEU A 131 -1.44 7.22 10.44
C LEU A 131 -0.29 8.21 10.54
N ASP A 132 0.93 7.71 10.62
CA ASP A 132 2.13 8.56 10.63
C ASP A 132 2.25 9.39 9.33
N LEU A 133 2.00 8.77 8.18
CA LEU A 133 2.00 9.47 6.90
C LEU A 133 0.91 10.54 6.83
N LEU A 134 -0.29 10.24 7.33
CA LEU A 134 -1.40 11.20 7.37
C LEU A 134 -1.04 12.44 8.21
N VAL A 135 -0.42 12.22 9.36
CA VAL A 135 0.02 13.31 10.23
C VAL A 135 1.10 14.13 9.55
N ARG A 136 2.10 13.48 8.96
CA ARG A 136 3.20 14.17 8.27
C ARG A 136 2.74 14.93 7.04
N SER A 137 1.74 14.42 6.33
CA SER A 137 1.17 15.10 5.17
C SER A 137 0.10 16.13 5.54
N ARG A 138 -0.16 16.32 6.83
CA ARG A 138 -1.15 17.25 7.38
C ARG A 138 -2.59 16.97 6.96
N GLN A 139 -2.90 15.71 6.67
CA GLN A 139 -4.28 15.28 6.42
C GLN A 139 -5.06 15.14 7.73
N ILE A 140 -4.35 14.91 8.84
CA ILE A 140 -4.91 14.86 10.21
C ILE A 140 -4.06 15.78 11.08
N GLN A 141 -4.74 16.61 11.84
CA GLN A 141 -4.11 17.51 12.80
C GLN A 141 -4.40 17.09 14.23
#